data_ba018101d0c3cb1302316739aaf28a8c
#
_entry.id   ba018101d0c3cb1302316739aaf28a8c
#
_cell.length_a   1.000
_cell.length_b   1.000
_cell.length_c   1.000
_cell.angle_alpha   90.00
_cell.angle_beta   90.00
_cell.angle_gamma   90.00
#
_symmetry.space_group_name_H-M   'P 1'
#
loop_
_entity.id
_entity.type
_entity.pdbx_description
1 polymer ?
#
loop_
_entity_poly.entity_id
_entity_poly.type
_entity_poly.pdbx_seq_one_letter_code
_entity_poly.pdbx_strand_id
1 'polypeptide(L)'
;MVAYLEHKDLTNEVITPQREREIRDGVARVRDEVAHALSANGRDENAVTILAATKTRDIGEIRVALNAGIRAIGENRPQEIQIKAPLLADDLARLGVDYHLIGQLQKNKINKVLGIVSTIESVDSAQQAAQIGQRFVARGEMPVLPGQTLVLSAQKVFLEVNESGEMSKSGCEPEQAYEEALAIAATPGVELAGLMTVGAHVSDEARVRSGFAALRELRDKIVTSHEPGTQTCTELSMGMTHDIAWAIAEGSTQLRIGTGIFGARAFI
;
A
#
# COMPACT_ATOMS: atom_id res chain seq x y z
N MET A 1 24.59 -2.08 -2.31
CA MET A 1 23.20 -1.82 -1.84
C MET A 1 23.14 -1.19 -0.44
N VAL A 2 24.28 -0.84 0.16
CA VAL A 2 24.39 -0.16 1.46
C VAL A 2 24.35 1.37 1.31
N ALA A 3 24.83 1.88 0.17
CA ALA A 3 25.04 3.32 -0.06
C ALA A 3 23.79 4.22 -0.06
N TYR A 4 22.58 3.67 -0.17
CA TYR A 4 21.38 4.48 -0.34
C TYR A 4 20.83 5.06 0.97
N LEU A 5 20.94 4.32 2.09
CA LEU A 5 20.53 4.79 3.42
C LEU A 5 21.53 5.77 4.05
N GLU A 6 22.75 5.83 3.51
CA GLU A 6 23.82 6.69 4.02
C GLU A 6 23.71 8.15 3.53
N HIS A 7 22.84 8.46 2.55
CA HIS A 7 22.80 9.77 1.89
C HIS A 7 21.62 10.65 2.30
N LYS A 8 20.61 10.15 3.01
CA LYS A 8 19.51 10.96 3.53
C LYS A 8 19.20 10.58 4.97
N ASP A 9 19.20 11.58 5.84
CA ASP A 9 18.70 11.41 7.20
C ASP A 9 17.18 11.29 7.20
N LEU A 10 16.70 10.06 7.32
CA LEU A 10 15.27 9.75 7.35
C LEU A 10 14.58 10.24 8.63
N THR A 11 15.38 10.54 9.67
CA THR A 11 14.88 11.04 10.98
C THR A 11 14.73 12.55 11.03
N ASN A 12 15.20 13.26 9.97
CA ASN A 12 15.09 14.71 9.92
C ASN A 12 13.63 15.17 10.03
N GLU A 13 13.38 16.06 10.98
CA GLU A 13 12.06 16.65 11.23
C GLU A 13 11.94 18.08 10.70
N VAL A 14 13.06 18.69 10.33
CA VAL A 14 13.11 20.08 9.88
C VAL A 14 12.77 20.17 8.40
N ILE A 15 11.82 21.02 8.07
CA ILE A 15 11.41 21.26 6.68
C ILE A 15 11.45 22.76 6.38
N THR A 16 11.90 23.12 5.17
CA THR A 16 11.86 24.51 4.74
C THR A 16 10.43 24.93 4.35
N PRO A 17 10.06 26.22 4.53
CA PRO A 17 8.73 26.71 4.12
C PRO A 17 8.42 26.49 2.63
N GLN A 18 9.44 26.51 1.78
CA GLN A 18 9.28 26.18 0.36
C GLN A 18 8.90 24.72 0.17
N ARG A 19 9.64 23.80 0.80
CA ARG A 19 9.38 22.36 0.70
C ARG A 19 8.04 21.96 1.28
N GLU A 20 7.65 22.60 2.39
CA GLU A 20 6.31 22.43 2.97
C GLU A 20 5.21 22.80 1.95
N ARG A 21 5.32 23.97 1.30
CA ARG A 21 4.37 24.38 0.26
C ARG A 21 4.31 23.38 -0.89
N GLU A 22 5.47 22.96 -1.41
CA GLU A 22 5.53 21.99 -2.53
C GLU A 22 4.75 20.71 -2.24
N ILE A 23 4.88 20.17 -1.02
CA ILE A 23 4.18 18.95 -0.61
C ILE A 23 2.68 19.21 -0.44
N ARG A 24 2.30 20.30 0.21
CA ARG A 24 0.88 20.66 0.37
C ARG A 24 0.19 20.85 -0.97
N ASP A 25 0.83 21.55 -1.89
CA ASP A 25 0.33 21.76 -3.25
C ASP A 25 0.25 20.44 -4.02
N GLY A 26 1.24 19.52 -3.78
CA GLY A 26 1.22 18.18 -4.33
C GLY A 26 0.01 17.37 -3.84
N VAL A 27 -0.27 17.40 -2.55
CA VAL A 27 -1.46 16.72 -1.98
C VAL A 27 -2.75 17.32 -2.55
N ALA A 28 -2.84 18.64 -2.64
CA ALA A 28 -4.03 19.32 -3.18
C ALA A 28 -4.28 18.89 -4.64
N ARG A 29 -3.26 18.99 -5.51
CA ARG A 29 -3.38 18.56 -6.92
C ARG A 29 -3.82 17.11 -7.08
N VAL A 30 -3.23 16.19 -6.29
CA VAL A 30 -3.60 14.77 -6.35
C VAL A 30 -5.05 14.56 -5.91
N ARG A 31 -5.51 15.26 -4.89
CA ARG A 31 -6.91 15.21 -4.44
C ARG A 31 -7.88 15.72 -5.48
N ASP A 32 -7.56 16.86 -6.13
CA ASP A 32 -8.38 17.43 -7.18
C ASP A 32 -8.48 16.47 -8.38
N GLU A 33 -7.36 15.83 -8.76
CA GLU A 33 -7.34 14.83 -9.84
C GLU A 33 -8.19 13.59 -9.49
N VAL A 34 -8.06 13.08 -8.26
CA VAL A 34 -8.86 11.95 -7.77
C VAL A 34 -10.35 12.30 -7.73
N ALA A 35 -10.72 13.47 -7.19
CA ALA A 35 -12.10 13.91 -7.13
C ALA A 35 -12.71 14.06 -8.53
N HIS A 36 -11.95 14.64 -9.47
CA HIS A 36 -12.38 14.77 -10.86
C HIS A 36 -12.61 13.39 -11.51
N ALA A 37 -11.68 12.47 -11.32
CA ALA A 37 -11.79 11.11 -11.87
C ALA A 37 -12.95 10.31 -11.25
N LEU A 38 -13.19 10.43 -9.94
CA LEU A 38 -14.33 9.82 -9.26
C LEU A 38 -15.65 10.35 -9.81
N SER A 39 -15.79 11.67 -9.90
CA SER A 39 -16.98 12.34 -10.47
C SER A 39 -17.25 11.92 -11.92
N ALA A 40 -16.21 11.88 -12.75
CA ALA A 40 -16.32 11.46 -14.16
C ALA A 40 -16.80 10.00 -14.32
N ASN A 41 -16.57 9.15 -13.32
CA ASN A 41 -16.98 7.75 -13.32
C ASN A 41 -18.21 7.47 -12.44
N GLY A 42 -18.88 8.51 -11.92
CA GLY A 42 -20.07 8.36 -11.06
C GLY A 42 -19.79 7.61 -9.75
N ARG A 43 -18.57 7.67 -9.23
CA ARG A 43 -18.16 7.00 -7.99
C ARG A 43 -18.26 7.97 -6.81
N ASP A 44 -18.50 7.41 -5.62
CA ASP A 44 -18.51 8.17 -4.36
C ASP A 44 -17.18 8.88 -4.12
N GLU A 45 -17.19 10.07 -3.55
CA GLU A 45 -15.99 10.87 -3.27
C GLU A 45 -15.02 10.21 -2.31
N ASN A 46 -15.50 9.28 -1.46
CA ASN A 46 -14.73 8.53 -0.49
C ASN A 46 -14.37 7.11 -0.98
N ALA A 47 -14.68 6.77 -2.23
CA ALA A 47 -14.47 5.43 -2.77
C ALA A 47 -12.99 5.06 -2.98
N VAL A 48 -12.06 6.01 -2.80
CA VAL A 48 -10.63 5.79 -3.05
C VAL A 48 -9.78 6.39 -1.94
N THR A 49 -8.92 5.58 -1.38
CA THR A 49 -7.87 6.00 -0.44
C THR A 49 -6.61 6.42 -1.19
N ILE A 50 -6.09 7.61 -0.88
CA ILE A 50 -4.77 8.05 -1.36
C ILE A 50 -3.72 7.60 -0.33
N LEU A 51 -2.98 6.56 -0.67
CA LEU A 51 -1.81 6.13 0.08
C LEU A 51 -0.58 6.88 -0.43
N ALA A 52 0.04 7.67 0.44
CA ALA A 52 1.30 8.35 0.12
C ALA A 52 2.48 7.36 0.21
N ALA A 53 3.15 7.12 -0.90
CA ALA A 53 4.35 6.28 -0.94
C ALA A 53 5.55 7.07 -0.39
N THR A 54 5.87 6.86 0.89
CA THR A 54 6.82 7.65 1.68
C THR A 54 8.26 7.12 1.63
N LYS A 55 8.51 6.13 0.77
CA LYS A 55 9.87 5.64 0.55
C LYS A 55 10.85 6.79 0.30
N THR A 56 11.98 6.80 1.03
CA THR A 56 13.02 7.81 0.95
C THR A 56 12.65 9.21 1.46
N ARG A 57 11.48 9.38 2.04
CA ARG A 57 11.04 10.65 2.64
C ARG A 57 11.38 10.67 4.13
N ASP A 58 11.80 11.84 4.62
CA ASP A 58 12.07 12.04 6.04
C ASP A 58 10.78 12.34 6.84
N ILE A 59 10.91 12.39 8.15
CA ILE A 59 9.79 12.62 9.06
C ILE A 59 9.12 13.97 8.82
N GLY A 60 9.88 15.03 8.55
CA GLY A 60 9.34 16.36 8.27
C GLY A 60 8.45 16.37 7.03
N GLU A 61 8.91 15.75 5.93
CA GLU A 61 8.12 15.62 4.70
C GLU A 61 6.82 14.82 4.92
N ILE A 62 6.91 13.71 5.68
CA ILE A 62 5.75 12.86 5.96
C ILE A 62 4.73 13.61 6.80
N ARG A 63 5.13 14.29 7.87
CA ARG A 63 4.25 15.10 8.71
C ARG A 63 3.49 16.17 7.93
N VAL A 64 4.14 16.82 6.96
CA VAL A 64 3.45 17.79 6.08
C VAL A 64 2.34 17.11 5.28
N ALA A 65 2.59 15.95 4.69
CA ALA A 65 1.57 15.21 3.95
C ALA A 65 0.40 14.77 4.86
N LEU A 66 0.69 14.28 6.07
CA LEU A 66 -0.33 13.92 7.06
C LEU A 66 -1.17 15.15 7.49
N ASN A 67 -0.53 16.28 7.78
CA ASN A 67 -1.21 17.52 8.12
C ASN A 67 -2.01 18.10 6.95
N ALA A 68 -1.61 17.83 5.71
CA ALA A 68 -2.39 18.13 4.50
C ALA A 68 -3.55 17.14 4.28
N GLY A 69 -3.72 16.14 5.17
CA GLY A 69 -4.88 15.25 5.24
C GLY A 69 -4.68 13.88 4.60
N ILE A 70 -3.46 13.45 4.30
CA ILE A 70 -3.19 12.04 3.98
C ILE A 70 -3.51 11.18 5.21
N ARG A 71 -4.13 10.02 4.99
CA ARG A 71 -4.55 9.08 6.04
C ARG A 71 -4.06 7.65 5.81
N ALA A 72 -3.29 7.42 4.75
CA ALA A 72 -2.56 6.17 4.52
C ALA A 72 -1.15 6.48 4.00
N ILE A 73 -0.14 5.81 4.54
CA ILE A 73 1.25 5.91 4.10
C ILE A 73 1.82 4.53 3.84
N GLY A 74 2.80 4.44 2.91
CA GLY A 74 3.38 3.16 2.54
C GLY A 74 4.88 3.22 2.31
N GLU A 75 5.58 2.23 2.87
CA GLU A 75 7.02 2.06 2.71
C GLU A 75 7.36 0.85 1.83
N ASN A 76 8.44 0.97 1.08
CA ASN A 76 8.95 -0.14 0.29
C ASN A 76 9.89 -1.06 1.09
N ARG A 77 10.44 -0.60 2.21
CA ARG A 77 11.51 -1.30 2.91
C ARG A 77 11.21 -1.44 4.41
N PRO A 78 11.27 -2.65 4.96
CA PRO A 78 11.11 -2.88 6.40
C PRO A 78 12.05 -2.05 7.27
N GLN A 79 13.24 -1.70 6.77
CA GLN A 79 14.21 -0.88 7.48
C GLN A 79 13.72 0.56 7.66
N GLU A 80 13.08 1.14 6.63
CA GLU A 80 12.51 2.49 6.73
C GLU A 80 11.35 2.51 7.72
N ILE A 81 10.51 1.47 7.73
CA ILE A 81 9.43 1.32 8.72
C ILE A 81 10.00 1.33 10.14
N GLN A 82 11.06 0.56 10.42
CA GLN A 82 11.65 0.49 11.76
C GLN A 82 12.25 1.82 12.23
N ILE A 83 12.79 2.63 11.31
CA ILE A 83 13.33 3.95 11.63
C ILE A 83 12.21 4.97 11.86
N LYS A 84 11.20 4.98 10.99
CA LYS A 84 10.17 6.03 10.94
C LYS A 84 9.01 5.79 11.91
N ALA A 85 8.58 4.55 12.08
CA ALA A 85 7.40 4.23 12.87
C ALA A 85 7.46 4.76 14.32
N PRO A 86 8.57 4.62 15.07
CA PRO A 86 8.65 5.18 16.41
C PRO A 86 8.51 6.71 16.46
N LEU A 87 9.01 7.41 15.42
CA LEU A 87 8.98 8.87 15.34
C LEU A 87 7.64 9.42 14.87
N LEU A 88 6.84 8.60 14.20
CA LEU A 88 5.51 8.93 13.69
C LEU A 88 4.38 8.39 14.57
N ALA A 89 4.68 7.61 15.62
CA ALA A 89 3.67 6.87 16.38
C ALA A 89 2.51 7.75 16.86
N ASP A 90 2.82 8.91 17.46
CA ASP A 90 1.82 9.85 17.97
C ASP A 90 0.98 10.47 16.83
N ASP A 91 1.61 10.81 15.70
CA ASP A 91 0.91 11.37 14.55
C ASP A 91 -0.01 10.33 13.91
N LEU A 92 0.47 9.10 13.75
CA LEU A 92 -0.31 8.00 13.19
C LEU A 92 -1.53 7.68 14.06
N ALA A 93 -1.34 7.61 15.38
CA ALA A 93 -2.43 7.36 16.33
C ALA A 93 -3.45 8.50 16.37
N ARG A 94 -2.98 9.74 16.51
CA ARG A 94 -3.82 10.94 16.60
C ARG A 94 -4.66 11.19 15.35
N LEU A 95 -4.11 10.89 14.17
CA LEU A 95 -4.75 11.15 12.88
C LEU A 95 -5.46 9.92 12.29
N GLY A 96 -5.36 8.76 12.94
CA GLY A 96 -5.93 7.52 12.44
C GLY A 96 -5.32 7.10 11.09
N VAL A 97 -3.99 7.13 10.98
CA VAL A 97 -3.29 6.85 9.73
C VAL A 97 -2.98 5.37 9.60
N ASP A 98 -3.35 4.77 8.48
CA ASP A 98 -2.94 3.42 8.11
C ASP A 98 -1.49 3.42 7.62
N TYR A 99 -0.68 2.49 8.15
CA TYR A 99 0.72 2.34 7.76
C TYR A 99 0.93 1.00 7.06
N HIS A 100 1.30 1.04 5.78
CA HIS A 100 1.42 -0.14 4.93
C HIS A 100 2.88 -0.47 4.58
N LEU A 101 3.16 -1.74 4.37
CA LEU A 101 4.31 -2.18 3.59
C LEU A 101 3.84 -2.45 2.16
N ILE A 102 4.38 -1.70 1.20
CA ILE A 102 4.01 -1.78 -0.23
C ILE A 102 5.13 -2.32 -1.13
N GLY A 103 6.25 -2.73 -0.55
CA GLY A 103 7.38 -3.33 -1.27
C GLY A 103 7.66 -4.74 -0.78
N GLN A 104 8.45 -5.50 -1.54
CA GLN A 104 8.72 -6.91 -1.29
C GLN A 104 9.16 -7.22 0.15
N LEU A 105 8.54 -8.23 0.75
CA LEU A 105 8.83 -8.69 2.09
C LEU A 105 9.62 -9.99 2.08
N GLN A 106 10.90 -9.91 2.39
CA GLN A 106 11.73 -11.08 2.57
C GLN A 106 11.37 -11.85 3.85
N LYS A 107 11.42 -13.18 3.83
CA LYS A 107 11.10 -14.06 4.96
C LYS A 107 11.78 -13.66 6.28
N ASN A 108 13.06 -13.29 6.23
CA ASN A 108 13.84 -12.90 7.42
C ASN A 108 13.50 -11.49 7.95
N LYS A 109 12.63 -10.75 7.26
CA LYS A 109 12.20 -9.39 7.65
C LYS A 109 10.76 -9.35 8.17
N ILE A 110 9.98 -10.42 8.08
CA ILE A 110 8.57 -10.45 8.52
C ILE A 110 8.42 -9.90 9.95
N ASN A 111 9.20 -10.38 10.90
CA ASN A 111 9.15 -9.91 12.30
C ASN A 111 9.48 -8.42 12.49
N LYS A 112 10.03 -7.77 11.47
CA LYS A 112 10.40 -6.35 11.53
C LYS A 112 9.23 -5.42 11.20
N VAL A 113 8.15 -5.95 10.66
CA VAL A 113 6.98 -5.17 10.24
C VAL A 113 5.71 -5.57 10.98
N LEU A 114 5.60 -6.83 11.44
CA LEU A 114 4.47 -7.29 12.23
C LEU A 114 4.31 -6.48 13.52
N GLY A 115 3.07 -6.03 13.79
CA GLY A 115 2.76 -5.14 14.93
C GLY A 115 3.17 -3.68 14.71
N ILE A 116 3.64 -3.32 13.52
CA ILE A 116 3.94 -1.93 13.13
C ILE A 116 3.04 -1.50 11.97
N VAL A 117 2.90 -2.34 10.94
CA VAL A 117 2.04 -2.01 9.80
C VAL A 117 0.65 -2.62 9.96
N SER A 118 -0.37 -1.88 9.53
CA SER A 118 -1.75 -2.39 9.45
C SER A 118 -1.92 -3.39 8.31
N THR A 119 -1.22 -3.17 7.18
CA THR A 119 -1.39 -3.96 5.96
C THR A 119 -0.06 -4.25 5.27
N ILE A 120 0.09 -5.47 4.74
CA ILE A 120 1.20 -5.87 3.87
C ILE A 120 0.61 -6.12 2.48
N GLU A 121 0.95 -5.26 1.49
CA GLU A 121 0.35 -5.31 0.15
C GLU A 121 1.14 -6.16 -0.86
N SER A 122 2.28 -6.68 -0.47
CA SER A 122 3.25 -7.34 -1.35
C SER A 122 3.37 -8.84 -1.07
N VAL A 123 2.27 -9.48 -0.70
CA VAL A 123 2.24 -10.94 -0.53
C VAL A 123 2.06 -11.59 -1.89
N ASP A 124 3.01 -12.45 -2.27
CA ASP A 124 3.08 -13.06 -3.61
C ASP A 124 2.62 -14.53 -3.64
N SER A 125 2.34 -15.14 -2.48
CA SER A 125 1.99 -16.56 -2.40
C SER A 125 1.34 -16.94 -1.07
N ALA A 126 0.55 -18.01 -1.09
CA ALA A 126 0.01 -18.63 0.12
C ALA A 126 1.12 -19.11 1.08
N GLN A 127 2.26 -19.53 0.52
CA GLN A 127 3.42 -19.91 1.34
C GLN A 127 3.94 -18.72 2.14
N GLN A 128 4.04 -17.53 1.54
CA GLN A 128 4.46 -16.33 2.25
C GLN A 128 3.41 -15.92 3.28
N ALA A 129 2.11 -15.96 2.92
CA ALA A 129 1.01 -15.68 3.83
C ALA A 129 1.03 -16.60 5.06
N ALA A 130 1.26 -17.91 4.86
CA ALA A 130 1.37 -18.87 5.96
C ALA A 130 2.55 -18.54 6.91
N GLN A 131 3.67 -18.05 6.39
CA GLN A 131 4.80 -17.62 7.21
C GLN A 131 4.49 -16.34 8.01
N ILE A 132 3.71 -15.42 7.43
CA ILE A 132 3.23 -14.21 8.10
C ILE A 132 2.25 -14.59 9.22
N GLY A 133 1.22 -15.39 8.90
CA GLY A 133 0.20 -15.82 9.83
C GLY A 133 0.76 -16.61 11.02
N GLN A 134 1.66 -17.57 10.76
CA GLN A 134 2.33 -18.33 11.83
C GLN A 134 3.06 -17.41 12.83
N ARG A 135 3.78 -16.40 12.32
CA ARG A 135 4.49 -15.46 13.19
C ARG A 135 3.57 -14.48 13.88
N PHE A 136 2.50 -14.07 13.21
CA PHE A 136 1.48 -13.22 13.80
C PHE A 136 0.82 -13.92 15.01
N VAL A 137 0.34 -15.15 14.82
CA VAL A 137 -0.26 -15.97 15.90
C VAL A 137 0.73 -16.22 17.04
N ALA A 138 1.99 -16.52 16.72
CA ALA A 138 3.01 -16.76 17.74
C ALA A 138 3.35 -15.53 18.60
N ARG A 139 3.08 -14.31 18.12
CA ARG A 139 3.29 -13.07 18.89
C ARG A 139 2.12 -12.78 19.85
N GLY A 140 0.94 -13.38 19.63
CA GLY A 140 -0.28 -13.06 20.36
C GLY A 140 -0.86 -11.69 19.98
N GLU A 141 -1.89 -11.26 20.70
CA GLU A 141 -2.49 -9.94 20.50
C GLU A 141 -1.48 -8.84 20.82
N MET A 142 -1.08 -8.10 19.80
CA MET A 142 -0.17 -6.97 19.95
C MET A 142 -0.79 -5.69 19.40
N PRO A 143 -0.59 -4.54 20.06
CA PRO A 143 -0.96 -3.26 19.48
C PRO A 143 -0.18 -3.02 18.17
N VAL A 144 -0.83 -2.44 17.17
CA VAL A 144 -0.24 -2.15 15.84
C VAL A 144 0.95 -1.20 15.95
N LEU A 145 0.85 -0.22 16.85
CA LEU A 145 1.94 0.71 17.17
C LEU A 145 1.94 1.03 18.66
N PRO A 146 3.08 1.40 19.25
CA PRO A 146 3.11 1.91 20.61
C PRO A 146 2.10 3.05 20.77
N GLY A 147 1.15 2.92 21.71
CA GLY A 147 0.12 3.93 21.98
C GLY A 147 -1.17 3.77 21.15
N GLN A 148 -1.25 2.90 20.17
CA GLN A 148 -2.51 2.56 19.50
C GLN A 148 -3.26 1.47 20.26
N THR A 149 -4.58 1.65 20.38
CA THR A 149 -5.49 0.67 20.98
C THR A 149 -6.03 -0.35 19.97
N LEU A 150 -5.62 -0.24 18.69
CA LEU A 150 -6.08 -1.17 17.66
C LEU A 150 -5.37 -2.52 17.83
N VAL A 151 -6.11 -3.50 18.32
CA VAL A 151 -5.65 -4.89 18.37
C VAL A 151 -6.10 -5.57 17.09
N LEU A 152 -5.14 -6.01 16.28
CA LEU A 152 -5.45 -6.80 15.08
C LEU A 152 -5.69 -8.25 15.49
N SER A 153 -6.83 -8.82 15.06
CA SER A 153 -7.12 -10.26 15.19
C SER A 153 -6.37 -11.10 14.14
N ALA A 154 -5.98 -10.48 13.03
CA ALA A 154 -5.18 -11.06 11.94
C ALA A 154 -4.38 -9.96 11.23
N GLN A 155 -3.27 -10.32 10.61
CA GLN A 155 -2.52 -9.40 9.76
C GLN A 155 -3.23 -9.23 8.42
N LYS A 156 -3.64 -8.00 8.09
CA LYS A 156 -4.19 -7.70 6.76
C LYS A 156 -3.11 -7.84 5.70
N VAL A 157 -3.45 -8.52 4.62
CA VAL A 157 -2.58 -8.69 3.46
C VAL A 157 -3.35 -8.45 2.16
N PHE A 158 -2.63 -7.97 1.14
CA PHE A 158 -3.09 -8.00 -0.24
C PHE A 158 -2.23 -8.99 -1.02
N LEU A 159 -2.86 -9.75 -1.91
CA LEU A 159 -2.14 -10.57 -2.86
C LEU A 159 -1.64 -9.69 -4.00
N GLU A 160 -0.32 -9.64 -4.19
CA GLU A 160 0.31 -8.96 -5.32
C GLU A 160 0.23 -9.86 -6.56
N VAL A 161 -0.40 -9.36 -7.64
CA VAL A 161 -0.57 -10.06 -8.91
C VAL A 161 0.24 -9.36 -10.00
N ASN A 162 1.03 -10.10 -10.75
CA ASN A 162 1.88 -9.60 -11.84
C ASN A 162 1.08 -9.42 -13.15
N GLU A 163 0.17 -8.45 -13.19
CA GLU A 163 -0.62 -8.12 -14.39
C GLU A 163 0.20 -7.52 -15.53
N SER A 164 1.47 -7.19 -15.30
CA SER A 164 2.32 -6.62 -16.34
C SER A 164 2.87 -7.65 -17.33
N GLY A 165 2.94 -8.91 -16.93
CA GLY A 165 3.59 -10.00 -17.69
C GLY A 165 5.12 -9.84 -17.77
N GLU A 166 5.71 -8.95 -17.01
CA GLU A 166 7.16 -8.74 -16.98
C GLU A 166 7.79 -9.68 -15.93
N MET A 167 8.62 -10.63 -16.37
CA MET A 167 9.32 -11.59 -15.48
C MET A 167 10.21 -10.95 -14.41
N SER A 168 10.52 -9.67 -14.55
CA SER A 168 11.31 -8.91 -13.58
C SER A 168 10.50 -8.30 -12.44
N LYS A 169 9.16 -8.35 -12.51
CA LYS A 169 8.26 -7.82 -11.49
C LYS A 169 7.86 -8.91 -10.50
N SER A 170 7.58 -8.47 -9.27
CA SER A 170 7.04 -9.31 -8.20
C SER A 170 5.55 -9.57 -8.39
N GLY A 171 5.04 -10.47 -7.57
CA GLY A 171 3.65 -10.90 -7.58
C GLY A 171 3.50 -12.33 -8.11
N CYS A 172 2.36 -12.94 -7.81
CA CYS A 172 2.03 -14.24 -8.39
C CYS A 172 1.60 -14.08 -9.86
N GLU A 173 1.72 -15.15 -10.62
CA GLU A 173 1.23 -15.17 -12.00
C GLU A 173 -0.31 -15.11 -12.00
N PRO A 174 -0.93 -14.37 -12.95
CA PRO A 174 -2.38 -14.19 -13.02
C PRO A 174 -3.16 -15.51 -13.03
N GLU A 175 -2.64 -16.53 -13.71
CA GLU A 175 -3.27 -17.85 -13.81
C GLU A 175 -3.35 -18.58 -12.46
N GLN A 176 -2.46 -18.27 -11.52
CA GLN A 176 -2.41 -18.89 -10.20
C GLN A 176 -3.11 -18.03 -9.13
N ALA A 177 -3.39 -16.77 -9.44
CA ALA A 177 -3.81 -15.78 -8.45
C ALA A 177 -5.13 -16.14 -7.74
N TYR A 178 -6.07 -16.78 -8.42
CA TYR A 178 -7.32 -17.22 -7.79
C TYR A 178 -7.08 -18.28 -6.70
N GLU A 179 -6.32 -19.33 -7.01
CA GLU A 179 -6.03 -20.40 -6.05
C GLU A 179 -5.15 -19.92 -4.91
N GLU A 180 -4.17 -19.04 -5.18
CA GLU A 180 -3.36 -18.38 -4.16
C GLU A 180 -4.24 -17.54 -3.22
N ALA A 181 -5.19 -16.77 -3.75
CA ALA A 181 -6.11 -15.98 -2.95
C ALA A 181 -6.97 -16.83 -2.02
N LEU A 182 -7.53 -17.94 -2.50
CA LEU A 182 -8.32 -18.86 -1.67
C LEU A 182 -7.47 -19.47 -0.54
N ALA A 183 -6.25 -19.88 -0.85
CA ALA A 183 -5.32 -20.44 0.13
C ALA A 183 -4.89 -19.39 1.18
N ILE A 184 -4.68 -18.13 0.76
CA ILE A 184 -4.38 -17.00 1.67
C ILE A 184 -5.58 -16.73 2.58
N ALA A 185 -6.80 -16.67 2.03
CA ALA A 185 -8.03 -16.41 2.78
C ALA A 185 -8.27 -17.46 3.88
N ALA A 186 -7.86 -18.70 3.65
CA ALA A 186 -7.95 -19.79 4.62
C ALA A 186 -6.79 -19.82 5.64
N THR A 187 -5.80 -18.92 5.54
CA THR A 187 -4.58 -18.96 6.36
C THR A 187 -4.83 -18.37 7.75
N PRO A 188 -4.64 -19.12 8.85
CA PRO A 188 -4.78 -18.60 10.22
C PRO A 188 -3.84 -17.43 10.50
N GLY A 189 -4.35 -16.38 11.16
CA GLY A 189 -3.58 -15.18 11.51
C GLY A 189 -3.35 -14.20 10.37
N VAL A 190 -3.97 -14.45 9.20
CA VAL A 190 -3.97 -13.55 8.04
C VAL A 190 -5.41 -13.22 7.65
N GLU A 191 -5.65 -11.99 7.20
CA GLU A 191 -6.88 -11.54 6.57
C GLU A 191 -6.56 -11.10 5.13
N LEU A 192 -7.11 -11.81 4.14
CA LEU A 192 -7.03 -11.36 2.75
C LEU A 192 -7.97 -10.16 2.57
N ALA A 193 -7.42 -8.95 2.63
CA ALA A 193 -8.21 -7.72 2.55
C ALA A 193 -8.35 -7.16 1.12
N GLY A 194 -7.49 -7.60 0.18
CA GLY A 194 -7.55 -7.12 -1.20
C GLY A 194 -6.49 -7.70 -2.11
N LEU A 195 -6.44 -7.14 -3.30
CA LEU A 195 -5.44 -7.42 -4.32
C LEU A 195 -4.60 -6.18 -4.62
N MET A 196 -3.36 -6.38 -5.02
CA MET A 196 -2.45 -5.32 -5.45
C MET A 196 -1.81 -5.65 -6.79
N THR A 197 -1.60 -4.65 -7.62
CA THR A 197 -0.73 -4.77 -8.80
C THR A 197 0.07 -3.49 -9.04
N VAL A 198 1.28 -3.67 -9.58
CA VAL A 198 2.04 -2.58 -10.18
C VAL A 198 1.80 -2.62 -11.67
N GLY A 199 1.01 -1.68 -12.19
CA GLY A 199 0.65 -1.57 -13.59
C GLY A 199 1.86 -1.61 -14.53
N ALA A 200 1.64 -1.97 -15.79
CA ALA A 200 2.70 -1.98 -16.80
C ALA A 200 3.28 -0.56 -16.99
N HIS A 201 4.60 -0.43 -17.03
CA HIS A 201 5.28 0.83 -17.29
C HIS A 201 5.28 1.17 -18.79
N VAL A 202 4.09 1.34 -19.35
CA VAL A 202 3.89 1.68 -20.77
C VAL A 202 2.93 2.87 -20.88
N SER A 203 3.05 3.62 -21.98
CA SER A 203 2.15 4.73 -22.29
C SER A 203 0.85 4.29 -22.97
N ASP A 204 0.65 3.01 -23.18
CA ASP A 204 -0.55 2.43 -23.79
C ASP A 204 -1.65 2.30 -22.74
N GLU A 205 -2.61 3.22 -22.78
CA GLU A 205 -3.77 3.26 -21.88
C GLU A 205 -4.56 1.93 -21.92
N ALA A 206 -4.82 1.40 -23.10
CA ALA A 206 -5.65 0.20 -23.26
C ALA A 206 -5.00 -1.00 -22.53
N ARG A 207 -3.68 -1.13 -22.65
CA ARG A 207 -2.92 -2.20 -21.96
C ARG A 207 -2.92 -2.03 -20.43
N VAL A 208 -2.71 -0.81 -19.94
CA VAL A 208 -2.72 -0.54 -18.49
C VAL A 208 -4.11 -0.80 -17.92
N ARG A 209 -5.16 -0.30 -18.56
CA ARG A 209 -6.55 -0.50 -18.14
C ARG A 209 -6.96 -1.96 -18.18
N SER A 210 -6.53 -2.72 -19.18
CA SER A 210 -6.80 -4.16 -19.27
C SER A 210 -6.26 -4.92 -18.05
N GLY A 211 -5.05 -4.60 -17.56
CA GLY A 211 -4.51 -5.21 -16.35
C GLY A 211 -5.30 -4.82 -15.10
N PHE A 212 -5.72 -3.56 -14.97
CA PHE A 212 -6.56 -3.13 -13.85
C PHE A 212 -7.95 -3.78 -13.88
N ALA A 213 -8.55 -3.91 -15.07
CA ALA A 213 -9.83 -4.61 -15.24
C ALA A 213 -9.72 -6.09 -14.85
N ALA A 214 -8.67 -6.78 -15.29
CA ALA A 214 -8.42 -8.17 -14.92
C ALA A 214 -8.29 -8.35 -13.40
N LEU A 215 -7.58 -7.44 -12.71
CA LEU A 215 -7.47 -7.48 -11.26
C LEU A 215 -8.82 -7.27 -10.57
N ARG A 216 -9.67 -6.35 -11.06
CA ARG A 216 -11.04 -6.17 -10.56
C ARG A 216 -11.88 -7.43 -10.75
N GLU A 217 -11.87 -8.02 -11.94
CA GLU A 217 -12.62 -9.25 -12.25
C GLU A 217 -12.17 -10.42 -11.35
N LEU A 218 -10.87 -10.53 -11.10
CA LEU A 218 -10.33 -11.52 -10.16
C LEU A 218 -10.85 -11.28 -8.73
N ARG A 219 -10.82 -10.04 -8.22
CA ARG A 219 -11.38 -9.68 -6.91
C ARG A 219 -12.86 -10.05 -6.82
N ASP A 220 -13.64 -9.70 -7.83
CA ASP A 220 -15.07 -9.98 -7.87
C ASP A 220 -15.35 -11.48 -7.85
N LYS A 221 -14.55 -12.26 -8.62
CA LYS A 221 -14.61 -13.73 -8.61
C LYS A 221 -14.29 -14.31 -7.24
N ILE A 222 -13.27 -13.78 -6.55
CA ILE A 222 -12.88 -14.22 -5.19
C ILE A 222 -14.02 -13.96 -4.20
N VAL A 223 -14.54 -12.74 -4.16
CA VAL A 223 -15.61 -12.36 -3.21
C VAL A 223 -16.89 -13.17 -3.47
N THR A 224 -17.26 -13.38 -4.73
CA THR A 224 -18.48 -14.14 -5.11
C THR A 224 -18.31 -15.65 -5.03
N SER A 225 -17.12 -16.16 -4.76
CA SER A 225 -16.90 -17.59 -4.51
C SER A 225 -17.58 -18.07 -3.22
N HIS A 226 -17.78 -17.16 -2.26
CA HIS A 226 -18.28 -17.45 -0.92
C HIS A 226 -17.43 -18.45 -0.13
N GLU A 227 -16.20 -18.70 -0.56
CA GLU A 227 -15.26 -19.52 0.21
C GLU A 227 -14.89 -18.83 1.53
N PRO A 228 -14.55 -19.58 2.59
CA PRO A 228 -14.23 -18.99 3.90
C PRO A 228 -13.09 -17.95 3.83
N GLY A 229 -13.34 -16.77 4.38
CA GLY A 229 -12.35 -15.67 4.44
C GLY A 229 -12.23 -14.82 3.18
N THR A 230 -12.95 -15.14 2.09
CA THR A 230 -12.87 -14.36 0.84
C THR A 230 -13.70 -13.09 0.84
N GLN A 231 -14.67 -12.96 1.73
CA GLN A 231 -15.59 -11.82 1.81
C GLN A 231 -14.89 -10.51 2.20
N THR A 232 -13.71 -10.59 2.81
CA THR A 232 -12.88 -9.44 3.18
C THR A 232 -12.01 -8.91 2.04
N CYS A 233 -11.88 -9.66 0.92
CA CYS A 233 -11.04 -9.29 -0.22
C CYS A 233 -11.70 -8.18 -1.08
N THR A 234 -11.93 -7.01 -0.50
CA THR A 234 -12.68 -5.93 -1.16
C THR A 234 -11.80 -4.87 -1.79
N GLU A 235 -10.57 -4.72 -1.33
CA GLU A 235 -9.68 -3.65 -1.75
C GLU A 235 -8.94 -3.96 -3.05
N LEU A 236 -8.74 -2.90 -3.86
CA LEU A 236 -7.93 -2.92 -5.08
C LEU A 236 -6.88 -1.83 -5.00
N SER A 237 -5.66 -2.21 -4.59
CA SER A 237 -4.49 -1.33 -4.58
C SER A 237 -3.85 -1.33 -5.96
N MET A 238 -4.27 -0.41 -6.80
CA MET A 238 -3.78 -0.24 -8.17
C MET A 238 -3.85 1.22 -8.61
N GLY A 239 -2.88 1.65 -9.39
CA GLY A 239 -2.73 3.04 -9.82
C GLY A 239 -1.68 3.82 -9.03
N MET A 240 -0.97 4.64 -9.77
CA MET A 240 0.11 5.53 -9.32
C MET A 240 -0.08 6.92 -9.93
N THR A 241 0.91 7.82 -9.80
CA THR A 241 0.81 9.22 -10.22
C THR A 241 0.37 9.45 -11.67
N HIS A 242 0.70 8.53 -12.59
CA HIS A 242 0.48 8.75 -14.02
C HIS A 242 -0.75 8.06 -14.60
N ASP A 243 -1.43 7.23 -13.81
CA ASP A 243 -2.56 6.40 -14.24
C ASP A 243 -3.76 6.47 -13.29
N ILE A 244 -3.85 7.55 -12.47
CA ILE A 244 -4.92 7.80 -11.50
C ILE A 244 -6.31 7.63 -12.12
N ALA A 245 -6.58 8.33 -13.22
CA ALA A 245 -7.88 8.33 -13.87
C ALA A 245 -8.23 6.94 -14.43
N TRP A 246 -7.26 6.24 -14.99
CA TRP A 246 -7.44 4.89 -15.52
C TRP A 246 -7.72 3.88 -14.41
N ALA A 247 -6.95 3.94 -13.32
CA ALA A 247 -7.16 3.06 -12.18
C ALA A 247 -8.53 3.28 -11.53
N ILE A 248 -8.96 4.53 -11.38
CA ILE A 248 -10.29 4.87 -10.84
C ILE A 248 -11.39 4.36 -11.75
N ALA A 249 -11.26 4.52 -13.07
CA ALA A 249 -12.24 4.03 -14.04
C ALA A 249 -12.39 2.48 -13.98
N GLU A 250 -11.29 1.77 -13.69
CA GLU A 250 -11.30 0.32 -13.54
C GLU A 250 -11.59 -0.17 -12.11
N GLY A 251 -11.99 0.73 -11.19
CA GLY A 251 -12.50 0.31 -9.88
C GLY A 251 -11.49 0.32 -8.75
N SER A 252 -10.30 0.94 -8.90
CA SER A 252 -9.34 1.10 -7.80
C SER A 252 -10.01 1.63 -6.53
N THR A 253 -9.66 1.06 -5.38
CA THR A 253 -10.07 1.56 -4.05
C THR A 253 -8.90 2.23 -3.32
N GLN A 254 -7.67 1.99 -3.79
CA GLN A 254 -6.47 2.58 -3.22
C GLN A 254 -5.45 2.93 -4.30
N LEU A 255 -4.97 4.17 -4.28
CA LEU A 255 -3.91 4.68 -5.15
C LEU A 255 -2.62 4.85 -4.35
N ARG A 256 -1.47 4.47 -4.93
CA ARG A 256 -0.15 4.60 -4.29
C ARG A 256 0.63 5.75 -4.92
N ILE A 257 0.56 6.93 -4.32
CA ILE A 257 1.07 8.17 -4.90
C ILE A 257 2.38 8.60 -4.24
N GLY A 258 3.46 8.62 -5.00
CA GLY A 258 4.78 9.10 -4.56
C GLY A 258 5.13 10.46 -5.17
N THR A 259 5.47 10.46 -6.46
CA THR A 259 5.96 11.65 -7.18
C THR A 259 4.91 12.76 -7.30
N GLY A 260 3.62 12.43 -7.36
CA GLY A 260 2.54 13.40 -7.40
C GLY A 260 2.48 14.25 -6.12
N ILE A 261 2.79 13.68 -4.96
CA ILE A 261 2.80 14.36 -3.67
C ILE A 261 4.17 15.00 -3.39
N PHE A 262 5.24 14.21 -3.48
CA PHE A 262 6.57 14.60 -3.00
C PHE A 262 7.51 15.12 -4.08
N GLY A 263 7.09 15.12 -5.35
CA GLY A 263 7.98 15.42 -6.46
C GLY A 263 8.97 14.29 -6.77
N ALA A 264 9.85 14.53 -7.76
CA ALA A 264 10.89 13.58 -8.12
C ALA A 264 11.81 13.24 -6.93
N ARG A 265 12.40 12.05 -6.96
CA ARG A 265 13.37 11.67 -5.93
C ARG A 265 14.65 12.50 -6.12
N ALA A 266 15.15 13.05 -5.03
CA ALA A 266 16.43 13.77 -5.05
C ALA A 266 17.64 12.84 -5.29
N PHE A 267 17.44 11.51 -5.07
CA PHE A 267 18.47 10.49 -5.22
C PHE A 267 17.88 9.22 -5.84
N ILE A 268 18.52 8.70 -6.87
CA ILE A 268 18.20 7.41 -7.52
C ILE A 268 19.11 6.34 -6.97
#